data_0eb6cd3020e124ebc943ed4b2aa00168
#
_entry.id   0eb6cd3020e124ebc943ed4b2aa00168
#
_cell.length_a   1.000
_cell.length_b   1.000
_cell.length_c   1.000
_cell.angle_alpha   90.00
_cell.angle_beta   90.00
_cell.angle_gamma   90.00
#
_symmetry.space_group_name_H-M   'P 1'
#
loop_
_entity.id
_entity.type
_entity.pdbx_description
1 polymer ?
#
loop_
_entity_poly.entity_id
_entity_poly.type
_entity_poly.pdbx_seq_one_letter_code
_entity_poly.pdbx_strand_id
1 'polypeptide(L)'
;MSAGVGPTLHLTVGLPGTGKTTWARDFAARHRLLRLTPDEWMNPLFGASDVDGSRDVLEGRMIWTAVQVLRGGSSVVLDFGCWSAEERWSLRAIAAAVGAAFRLESFSVPEPERRRRADERFRAAPHTTFAMSDADHDRYLALFTPPTADEVAGTPFPAPPVGHATWTAWADSRWPALGDMGAGDPLPPSPTVP
;
A
#
# COMPACT_ATOMS: atom_id res chain seq x y z
N MET A 1 -19.91 -6.34 25.63
CA MET A 1 -19.79 -5.95 24.20
C MET A 1 -18.37 -5.44 24.03
N SER A 2 -17.52 -6.23 23.39
CA SER A 2 -16.15 -5.79 23.10
C SER A 2 -16.24 -4.64 22.11
N ALA A 3 -15.69 -3.48 22.45
CA ALA A 3 -15.56 -2.37 21.52
C ALA A 3 -14.75 -2.90 20.34
N GLY A 4 -15.41 -3.12 19.21
CA GLY A 4 -14.77 -3.61 18.00
C GLY A 4 -13.65 -2.65 17.60
N VAL A 5 -12.45 -3.15 17.48
CA VAL A 5 -11.34 -2.39 16.87
C VAL A 5 -11.82 -1.99 15.47
N GLY A 6 -11.89 -0.68 15.20
CA GLY A 6 -12.32 -0.16 13.90
C GLY A 6 -11.49 -0.73 12.75
N PRO A 7 -11.89 -0.48 11.50
CA PRO A 7 -11.17 -0.99 10.33
C PRO A 7 -9.73 -0.48 10.31
N THR A 8 -8.84 -1.28 9.75
CA THR A 8 -7.41 -0.98 9.70
C THR A 8 -6.91 -1.07 8.26
N LEU A 9 -6.16 -0.07 7.81
CA LEU A 9 -5.33 -0.14 6.62
C LEU A 9 -3.97 -0.71 7.01
N HIS A 10 -3.62 -1.88 6.48
CA HIS A 10 -2.30 -2.48 6.60
C HIS A 10 -1.49 -2.16 5.34
N LEU A 11 -0.33 -1.52 5.52
CA LEU A 11 0.58 -1.18 4.43
C LEU A 11 1.86 -1.98 4.54
N THR A 12 2.22 -2.75 3.51
CA THR A 12 3.54 -3.39 3.45
C THR A 12 4.57 -2.45 2.84
N VAL A 13 5.76 -2.40 3.45
CA VAL A 13 6.86 -1.55 3.03
C VAL A 13 8.15 -2.34 2.90
N GLY A 14 8.89 -2.10 1.83
CA GLY A 14 10.19 -2.71 1.57
C GLY A 14 10.44 -2.97 0.10
N LEU A 15 11.67 -3.30 -0.23
CA LEU A 15 12.12 -3.58 -1.60
C LEU A 15 11.63 -4.95 -2.12
N PRO A 16 11.64 -5.20 -3.45
CA PRO A 16 11.36 -6.52 -4.01
C PRO A 16 12.27 -7.61 -3.41
N GLY A 17 11.73 -8.79 -3.14
CA GLY A 17 12.47 -9.90 -2.52
C GLY A 17 12.51 -9.92 -0.99
N THR A 18 11.94 -8.92 -0.29
CA THR A 18 11.95 -8.87 1.19
C THR A 18 10.88 -9.73 1.87
N GLY A 19 9.94 -10.33 1.12
CA GLY A 19 8.91 -11.20 1.68
C GLY A 19 7.54 -10.56 1.92
N LYS A 20 7.35 -9.28 1.58
CA LYS A 20 6.08 -8.53 1.73
C LYS A 20 4.86 -9.29 1.22
N THR A 21 4.89 -9.69 -0.05
CA THR A 21 3.76 -10.33 -0.72
C THR A 21 3.39 -11.68 -0.09
N THR A 22 4.37 -12.45 0.37
CA THR A 22 4.11 -13.69 1.10
C THR A 22 3.36 -13.40 2.39
N TRP A 23 3.88 -12.49 3.19
CA TRP A 23 3.22 -12.06 4.42
C TRP A 23 1.81 -11.49 4.15
N ALA A 24 1.68 -10.58 3.19
CA ALA A 24 0.41 -9.92 2.87
C ALA A 24 -0.66 -10.94 2.43
N ARG A 25 -0.28 -11.93 1.62
CA ARG A 25 -1.17 -13.02 1.18
C ARG A 25 -1.63 -13.88 2.36
N ASP A 26 -0.69 -14.33 3.20
CA ASP A 26 -1.00 -15.18 4.35
C ASP A 26 -1.82 -14.42 5.40
N PHE A 27 -1.48 -13.16 5.64
CA PHE A 27 -2.20 -12.30 6.58
C PHE A 27 -3.64 -12.04 6.09
N ALA A 28 -3.80 -11.63 4.83
CA ALA A 28 -5.11 -11.37 4.24
C ALA A 28 -6.00 -12.64 4.24
N ALA A 29 -5.44 -13.81 3.90
CA ALA A 29 -6.17 -15.06 3.92
C ALA A 29 -6.64 -15.45 5.34
N ARG A 30 -5.75 -15.36 6.34
CA ARG A 30 -6.09 -15.68 7.74
C ARG A 30 -7.16 -14.77 8.33
N HIS A 31 -7.13 -13.49 7.97
CA HIS A 31 -8.05 -12.47 8.50
C HIS A 31 -9.22 -12.17 7.57
N ARG A 32 -9.33 -12.85 6.41
CA ARG A 32 -10.37 -12.65 5.38
C ARG A 32 -10.44 -11.20 4.90
N LEU A 33 -9.28 -10.60 4.64
CA LEU A 33 -9.16 -9.23 4.17
C LEU A 33 -8.97 -9.16 2.66
N LEU A 34 -9.43 -8.07 2.05
CA LEU A 34 -9.02 -7.73 0.69
C LEU A 34 -7.54 -7.35 0.69
N ARG A 35 -6.75 -7.96 -0.20
CA ARG A 35 -5.39 -7.56 -0.52
C ARG A 35 -5.34 -6.95 -1.91
N LEU A 36 -4.77 -5.77 -2.00
CA LEU A 36 -4.55 -5.05 -3.26
C LEU A 36 -3.05 -4.97 -3.51
N THR A 37 -2.62 -5.45 -4.67
CA THR A 37 -1.20 -5.50 -5.06
C THR A 37 -1.05 -5.14 -6.54
N PRO A 38 -0.36 -4.03 -6.88
CA PRO A 38 -0.22 -3.56 -8.25
C PRO A 38 0.42 -4.61 -9.17
N ASP A 39 1.44 -5.33 -8.71
CA ASP A 39 2.19 -6.29 -9.55
C ASP A 39 1.29 -7.39 -10.14
N GLU A 40 0.31 -7.89 -9.37
CA GLU A 40 -0.62 -8.92 -9.85
C GLU A 40 -1.67 -8.38 -10.83
N TRP A 41 -1.84 -7.05 -10.89
CA TRP A 41 -2.76 -6.41 -11.83
C TRP A 41 -2.03 -5.84 -13.05
N MET A 42 -0.83 -5.27 -12.86
CA MET A 42 -0.06 -4.69 -13.95
C MET A 42 0.28 -5.73 -15.02
N ASN A 43 0.73 -6.93 -14.60
CA ASN A 43 1.15 -7.95 -15.56
C ASN A 43 -0.01 -8.43 -16.48
N PRO A 44 -1.17 -8.87 -15.97
CA PRO A 44 -2.27 -9.30 -16.83
C PRO A 44 -2.95 -8.16 -17.60
N LEU A 45 -2.90 -6.92 -17.12
CA LEU A 45 -3.51 -5.78 -17.80
C LEU A 45 -2.61 -5.14 -18.85
N PHE A 46 -1.31 -5.05 -18.57
CA PHE A 46 -0.37 -4.25 -19.37
C PHE A 46 0.87 -5.02 -19.82
N GLY A 47 1.15 -6.21 -19.29
CA GLY A 47 2.33 -7.01 -19.65
C GLY A 47 3.66 -6.46 -19.13
N ALA A 48 3.65 -5.37 -18.37
CA ALA A 48 4.84 -4.71 -17.83
C ALA A 48 4.59 -4.11 -16.45
N SER A 49 5.68 -3.81 -15.72
CA SER A 49 5.60 -3.24 -14.37
C SER A 49 5.07 -1.81 -14.33
N ASP A 50 5.26 -1.07 -15.43
CA ASP A 50 4.68 0.24 -15.70
C ASP A 50 4.66 0.46 -17.21
N VAL A 51 3.60 1.10 -17.70
CA VAL A 51 3.44 1.54 -19.08
C VAL A 51 2.92 2.97 -19.06
N ASP A 52 3.75 3.93 -19.40
CA ASP A 52 3.38 5.33 -19.51
C ASP A 52 2.65 5.90 -18.26
N GLY A 53 3.11 5.52 -17.07
CA GLY A 53 2.52 5.95 -15.80
C GLY A 53 1.21 5.24 -15.43
N SER A 54 0.82 4.18 -16.14
CA SER A 54 -0.39 3.40 -15.83
C SER A 54 -0.36 2.77 -14.43
N ARG A 55 0.85 2.52 -13.89
CA ARG A 55 1.00 2.04 -12.53
C ARG A 55 0.46 3.02 -11.50
N ASP A 56 0.79 4.31 -11.63
CA ASP A 56 0.31 5.34 -10.70
C ASP A 56 -1.22 5.50 -10.77
N VAL A 57 -1.79 5.37 -11.96
CA VAL A 57 -3.26 5.35 -12.17
C VAL A 57 -3.89 4.15 -11.48
N LEU A 58 -3.32 2.96 -11.65
CA LEU A 58 -3.80 1.73 -11.02
C LEU A 58 -3.71 1.81 -9.49
N GLU A 59 -2.58 2.26 -8.96
CA GLU A 59 -2.37 2.43 -7.52
C GLU A 59 -3.40 3.41 -6.94
N GLY A 60 -3.68 4.52 -7.62
CA GLY A 60 -4.74 5.46 -7.22
C GLY A 60 -6.11 4.80 -7.13
N ARG A 61 -6.48 3.97 -8.10
CA ARG A 61 -7.75 3.22 -8.08
C ARG A 61 -7.79 2.15 -6.98
N MET A 62 -6.67 1.52 -6.69
CA MET A 62 -6.57 0.57 -5.57
C MET A 62 -6.69 1.28 -4.22
N ILE A 63 -6.09 2.46 -4.06
CA ILE A 63 -6.24 3.27 -2.84
C ILE A 63 -7.71 3.71 -2.67
N TRP A 64 -8.35 4.18 -3.74
CA TRP A 64 -9.78 4.49 -3.72
C TRP A 64 -10.63 3.28 -3.30
N THR A 65 -10.33 2.10 -3.85
CA THR A 65 -11.01 0.85 -3.47
C THR A 65 -10.79 0.51 -1.99
N ALA A 66 -9.56 0.66 -1.50
CA ALA A 66 -9.25 0.48 -0.07
C ALA A 66 -10.08 1.42 0.81
N VAL A 67 -10.23 2.67 0.42
CA VAL A 67 -11.08 3.65 1.12
C VAL A 67 -12.54 3.17 1.20
N GLN A 68 -13.11 2.64 0.11
CA GLN A 68 -14.48 2.10 0.13
C GLN A 68 -14.62 0.91 1.08
N VAL A 69 -13.62 0.01 1.09
CA VAL A 69 -13.59 -1.16 2.00
C VAL A 69 -13.53 -0.70 3.47
N LEU A 70 -12.67 0.28 3.78
CA LEU A 70 -12.53 0.84 5.12
C LEU A 70 -13.82 1.52 5.59
N ARG A 71 -14.47 2.31 4.71
CA ARG A 71 -15.77 2.93 4.98
C ARG A 71 -16.87 1.89 5.22
N GLY A 72 -16.79 0.75 4.55
CA GLY A 72 -17.66 -0.41 4.79
C GLY A 72 -17.40 -1.14 6.12
N GLY A 73 -16.45 -0.67 6.94
CA GLY A 73 -16.11 -1.26 8.23
C GLY A 73 -15.16 -2.45 8.16
N SER A 74 -14.60 -2.77 6.98
CA SER A 74 -13.66 -3.88 6.81
C SER A 74 -12.22 -3.37 6.67
N SER A 75 -11.26 -4.14 7.20
CA SER A 75 -9.83 -3.86 7.05
C SER A 75 -9.32 -4.27 5.66
N VAL A 76 -8.19 -3.71 5.24
CA VAL A 76 -7.60 -3.95 3.91
C VAL A 76 -6.08 -3.99 4.00
N VAL A 77 -5.45 -4.73 3.09
CA VAL A 77 -3.99 -4.79 2.93
C VAL A 77 -3.61 -4.15 1.60
N LEU A 78 -2.78 -3.11 1.64
CA LEU A 78 -2.08 -2.55 0.49
C LEU A 78 -0.67 -3.15 0.42
N ASP A 79 -0.43 -4.03 -0.56
CA ASP A 79 0.86 -4.67 -0.80
C ASP A 79 1.60 -3.91 -1.92
N PHE A 80 1.95 -2.65 -1.62
CA PHE A 80 2.50 -1.71 -2.60
C PHE A 80 4.03 -1.61 -2.58
N GLY A 81 4.63 -1.74 -1.41
CA GLY A 81 6.05 -1.48 -1.21
C GLY A 81 6.36 -0.09 -0.67
N CYS A 82 5.72 0.96 -1.15
CA CYS A 82 5.78 2.38 -0.71
C CYS A 82 7.19 2.83 -0.29
N TRP A 83 7.98 3.27 -1.29
CA TRP A 83 9.42 3.50 -1.08
C TRP A 83 9.74 4.87 -0.49
N SER A 84 8.87 5.87 -0.66
CA SER A 84 9.07 7.18 -0.06
C SER A 84 8.30 7.34 1.27
N ALA A 85 8.82 8.21 2.14
CA ALA A 85 8.14 8.55 3.39
C ALA A 85 6.81 9.28 3.11
N GLU A 86 6.79 10.12 2.07
CA GLU A 86 5.62 10.89 1.67
C GLU A 86 4.45 9.98 1.27
N GLU A 87 4.71 8.90 0.50
CA GLU A 87 3.67 7.92 0.15
C GLU A 87 3.07 7.29 1.42
N ARG A 88 3.91 6.92 2.37
CA ARG A 88 3.46 6.30 3.63
C ARG A 88 2.67 7.26 4.52
N TRP A 89 3.14 8.51 4.65
CA TRP A 89 2.41 9.53 5.41
C TRP A 89 1.06 9.88 4.78
N SER A 90 0.99 9.95 3.45
CA SER A 90 -0.25 10.23 2.75
C SER A 90 -1.28 9.10 2.92
N LEU A 91 -0.85 7.83 2.81
CA LEU A 91 -1.74 6.68 3.05
C LEU A 91 -2.23 6.61 4.50
N ARG A 92 -1.38 6.96 5.47
CA ARG A 92 -1.80 7.10 6.86
C ARG A 92 -2.82 8.21 7.04
N ALA A 93 -2.64 9.36 6.39
CA ALA A 93 -3.60 10.46 6.44
C ALA A 93 -4.94 10.08 5.79
N ILE A 94 -4.92 9.35 4.68
CA ILE A 94 -6.11 8.80 4.03
C ILE A 94 -6.87 7.86 4.98
N ALA A 95 -6.19 6.94 5.65
CA ALA A 95 -6.81 6.05 6.62
C ALA A 95 -7.45 6.86 7.77
N ALA A 96 -6.74 7.85 8.32
CA ALA A 96 -7.25 8.72 9.37
C ALA A 96 -8.50 9.51 8.94
N ALA A 97 -8.51 10.02 7.69
CA ALA A 97 -9.64 10.78 7.14
C ALA A 97 -10.94 9.97 7.05
N VAL A 98 -10.85 8.64 7.00
CA VAL A 98 -12.01 7.74 6.99
C VAL A 98 -12.23 7.03 8.34
N GLY A 99 -11.56 7.48 9.40
CA GLY A 99 -11.72 6.91 10.74
C GLY A 99 -11.10 5.52 10.92
N ALA A 100 -10.22 5.11 10.03
CA ALA A 100 -9.52 3.83 10.09
C ALA A 100 -8.18 3.92 10.83
N ALA A 101 -7.79 2.86 11.51
CA ALA A 101 -6.44 2.70 12.01
C ALA A 101 -5.47 2.46 10.86
N PHE A 102 -4.18 2.78 11.07
CA PHE A 102 -3.10 2.52 10.12
C PHE A 102 -2.03 1.64 10.76
N ARG A 103 -1.57 0.65 10.03
CA ARG A 103 -0.47 -0.23 10.42
C ARG A 103 0.55 -0.33 9.30
N LEU A 104 1.79 -0.06 9.64
CA LEU A 104 2.92 -0.16 8.74
C LEU A 104 3.70 -1.44 9.04
N GLU A 105 3.77 -2.33 8.05
CA GLU A 105 4.48 -3.61 8.13
C GLU A 105 5.77 -3.50 7.30
N SER A 106 6.89 -3.30 7.98
CA SER A 106 8.19 -3.08 7.32
C SER A 106 8.98 -4.38 7.20
N PHE A 107 9.52 -4.61 6.00
CA PHE A 107 10.27 -5.81 5.66
C PHE A 107 11.66 -5.45 5.16
N SER A 108 12.66 -6.09 5.74
CA SER A 108 14.06 -5.92 5.37
C SER A 108 14.80 -7.26 5.45
N VAL A 109 15.68 -7.49 4.50
CA VAL A 109 16.64 -8.62 4.51
C VAL A 109 17.95 -8.12 3.92
N PRO A 110 19.10 -8.78 4.20
CA PRO A 110 20.38 -8.42 3.60
C PRO A 110 20.31 -8.38 2.06
N GLU A 111 20.98 -7.41 1.46
CA GLU A 111 20.90 -7.14 0.01
C GLU A 111 21.19 -8.36 -0.89
N PRO A 112 22.22 -9.19 -0.65
CA PRO A 112 22.45 -10.39 -1.47
C PRO A 112 21.30 -11.38 -1.41
N GLU A 113 20.70 -11.55 -0.23
CA GLU A 113 19.56 -12.45 -0.01
C GLU A 113 18.29 -11.89 -0.71
N ARG A 114 18.09 -10.59 -0.66
CA ARG A 114 16.97 -9.92 -1.32
C ARG A 114 17.01 -10.16 -2.84
N ARG A 115 18.17 -9.96 -3.48
CA ARG A 115 18.36 -10.20 -4.93
C ARG A 115 18.10 -11.65 -5.28
N ARG A 116 18.72 -12.57 -4.56
CA ARG A 116 18.53 -14.01 -4.76
C ARG A 116 17.04 -14.40 -4.71
N ARG A 117 16.31 -13.95 -3.68
CA ARG A 117 14.87 -14.22 -3.54
C ARG A 117 14.03 -13.63 -4.66
N ALA A 118 14.35 -12.43 -5.14
CA ALA A 118 13.67 -11.80 -6.26
C ALA A 118 13.83 -12.62 -7.54
N ASP A 119 15.05 -13.06 -7.83
CA ASP A 119 15.37 -13.91 -8.98
C ASP A 119 14.68 -15.28 -8.91
N GLU A 120 14.72 -15.92 -7.76
CA GLU A 120 14.06 -17.21 -7.54
C GLU A 120 12.55 -17.11 -7.73
N ARG A 121 11.93 -16.04 -7.20
CA ARG A 121 10.50 -15.77 -7.37
C ARG A 121 10.16 -15.58 -8.85
N PHE A 122 10.95 -14.83 -9.60
CA PHE A 122 10.72 -14.63 -11.02
C PHE A 122 10.84 -15.95 -11.80
N ARG A 123 11.85 -16.78 -11.53
CA ARG A 123 11.98 -18.09 -12.18
C ARG A 123 10.83 -19.03 -11.84
N ALA A 124 10.31 -19.00 -10.62
CA ALA A 124 9.23 -19.86 -10.18
C ALA A 124 7.84 -19.43 -10.68
N ALA A 125 7.60 -18.13 -10.83
CA ALA A 125 6.29 -17.59 -11.19
C ALA A 125 6.39 -16.28 -11.97
N PRO A 126 6.88 -16.30 -13.22
CA PRO A 126 7.14 -15.10 -14.01
C PRO A 126 5.89 -14.27 -14.33
N HIS A 127 4.71 -14.88 -14.28
CA HIS A 127 3.44 -14.19 -14.51
C HIS A 127 2.94 -13.36 -13.30
N THR A 128 3.57 -13.49 -12.13
CA THR A 128 3.18 -12.78 -10.89
C THR A 128 4.16 -11.68 -10.51
N THR A 129 5.25 -11.50 -11.26
CA THR A 129 6.31 -10.54 -10.95
C THR A 129 7.08 -10.21 -12.23
N PHE A 130 8.08 -9.35 -12.12
CA PHE A 130 8.89 -8.90 -13.25
C PHE A 130 10.35 -9.30 -13.06
N ALA A 131 11.05 -9.56 -14.17
CA ALA A 131 12.51 -9.72 -14.16
C ALA A 131 13.17 -8.40 -13.73
N MET A 132 14.22 -8.51 -12.95
CA MET A 132 15.00 -7.35 -12.49
C MET A 132 16.47 -7.60 -12.78
N SER A 133 17.13 -6.63 -13.42
CA SER A 133 18.57 -6.58 -13.55
C SER A 133 19.24 -6.07 -12.27
N ASP A 134 20.56 -6.22 -12.16
CA ASP A 134 21.31 -5.60 -11.07
C ASP A 134 21.14 -4.08 -11.04
N ALA A 135 21.10 -3.44 -12.21
CA ALA A 135 20.85 -2.01 -12.32
C ALA A 135 19.46 -1.60 -11.79
N ASP A 136 18.43 -2.44 -11.99
CA ASP A 136 17.10 -2.20 -11.41
C ASP A 136 17.15 -2.32 -9.89
N HIS A 137 17.84 -3.32 -9.36
CA HIS A 137 18.02 -3.47 -7.92
C HIS A 137 18.73 -2.27 -7.30
N ASP A 138 19.80 -1.76 -7.92
CA ASP A 138 20.55 -0.60 -7.46
C ASP A 138 19.69 0.66 -7.51
N ARG A 139 18.95 0.86 -8.59
CA ARG A 139 18.01 1.98 -8.74
C ARG A 139 16.94 1.96 -7.64
N TYR A 140 16.33 0.82 -7.38
CA TYR A 140 15.28 0.69 -6.35
C TYR A 140 15.83 0.92 -4.95
N LEU A 141 17.06 0.44 -4.67
CA LEU A 141 17.73 0.71 -3.40
C LEU A 141 18.00 2.21 -3.20
N ALA A 142 18.39 2.92 -4.26
CA ALA A 142 18.63 4.37 -4.21
C ALA A 142 17.35 5.19 -4.00
N LEU A 143 16.19 4.69 -4.45
CA LEU A 143 14.89 5.34 -4.29
C LEU A 143 14.21 5.00 -2.95
N PHE A 144 14.66 3.95 -2.28
CA PHE A 144 14.02 3.47 -1.06
C PHE A 144 14.49 4.24 0.18
N THR A 145 13.57 4.89 0.85
CA THR A 145 13.77 5.47 2.18
C THR A 145 13.14 4.54 3.23
N PRO A 146 13.95 3.84 4.05
CA PRO A 146 13.41 2.97 5.09
C PRO A 146 12.49 3.73 6.06
N PRO A 147 11.41 3.11 6.55
CA PRO A 147 10.59 3.73 7.59
C PRO A 147 11.41 4.00 8.86
N THR A 148 11.16 5.15 9.45
CA THR A 148 11.75 5.51 10.74
C THR A 148 11.01 4.83 11.90
N ALA A 149 11.64 4.78 13.08
CA ALA A 149 10.99 4.28 14.29
C ALA A 149 9.72 5.10 14.62
N ASP A 150 9.74 6.38 14.34
CA ASP A 150 8.62 7.30 14.55
C ASP A 150 7.44 6.99 13.62
N GLU A 151 7.69 6.69 12.34
CA GLU A 151 6.65 6.24 11.42
C GLU A 151 5.99 4.95 11.90
N VAL A 152 6.79 3.98 12.35
CA VAL A 152 6.30 2.68 12.85
C VAL A 152 5.51 2.84 14.15
N ALA A 153 5.98 3.70 15.07
CA ALA A 153 5.31 4.00 16.33
C ALA A 153 4.03 4.82 16.17
N GLY A 154 3.81 5.39 14.98
CA GLY A 154 2.62 6.18 14.71
C GLY A 154 2.63 7.56 15.37
N THR A 155 3.79 8.17 15.52
CA THR A 155 3.97 9.54 16.05
C THR A 155 3.18 10.60 15.27
N PRO A 156 3.06 11.83 15.77
CA PRO A 156 2.34 12.91 15.10
C PRO A 156 2.78 13.09 13.64
N PHE A 157 1.84 13.43 12.78
CA PHE A 157 2.11 13.67 11.36
C PHE A 157 3.10 14.82 11.20
N PRO A 158 4.13 14.67 10.36
CA PRO A 158 4.90 15.82 9.90
C PRO A 158 4.01 16.72 9.02
N ALA A 159 4.45 17.94 8.78
CA ALA A 159 3.82 18.81 7.79
C ALA A 159 3.91 18.16 6.40
N PRO A 160 2.88 18.32 5.55
CA PRO A 160 2.96 17.87 4.17
C PRO A 160 4.05 18.65 3.40
N PRO A 161 4.55 18.11 2.27
CA PRO A 161 5.53 18.80 1.45
C PRO A 161 5.04 20.18 0.99
N VAL A 162 6.02 21.07 0.77
CA VAL A 162 5.74 22.44 0.30
C VAL A 162 4.89 22.40 -0.98
N GLY A 163 3.87 23.24 -1.02
CA GLY A 163 2.90 23.30 -2.12
C GLY A 163 1.62 22.50 -1.89
N HIS A 164 1.53 21.74 -0.80
CA HIS A 164 0.33 20.97 -0.47
C HIS A 164 -0.22 21.38 0.90
N ALA A 165 -1.51 21.69 0.98
CA ALA A 165 -2.15 22.07 2.23
C ALA A 165 -2.35 20.87 3.19
N THR A 166 -2.49 19.66 2.65
CA THR A 166 -2.74 18.44 3.39
C THR A 166 -2.01 17.26 2.74
N TRP A 167 -1.81 16.18 3.48
CA TRP A 167 -1.30 14.92 2.96
C TRP A 167 -2.23 14.27 1.92
N THR A 168 -3.53 14.46 2.04
CA THR A 168 -4.50 13.99 1.04
C THR A 168 -4.37 14.76 -0.27
N ALA A 169 -4.17 16.09 -0.22
CA ALA A 169 -3.88 16.87 -1.41
C ALA A 169 -2.56 16.48 -2.10
N TRP A 170 -1.54 16.07 -1.32
CA TRP A 170 -0.33 15.49 -1.88
C TRP A 170 -0.61 14.14 -2.56
N ALA A 171 -1.42 13.27 -1.93
CA ALA A 171 -1.81 11.99 -2.50
C ALA A 171 -2.52 12.13 -3.86
N ASP A 172 -3.41 13.12 -4.01
CA ASP A 172 -4.09 13.41 -5.27
C ASP A 172 -3.11 13.79 -6.39
N SER A 173 -2.02 14.48 -6.06
CA SER A 173 -0.98 14.82 -7.03
C SER A 173 -0.09 13.63 -7.37
N ARG A 174 0.13 12.71 -6.42
CA ARG A 174 0.96 11.52 -6.58
C ARG A 174 0.24 10.42 -7.36
N TRP A 175 -1.07 10.26 -7.12
CA TRP A 175 -1.90 9.24 -7.74
C TRP A 175 -3.07 9.86 -8.50
N PRO A 176 -2.90 10.18 -9.80
CA PRO A 176 -3.87 10.98 -10.57
C PRO A 176 -5.29 10.40 -10.62
N ALA A 177 -5.43 9.10 -10.43
CA ALA A 177 -6.73 8.41 -10.46
C ALA A 177 -7.31 8.15 -9.06
N LEU A 178 -6.76 8.75 -8.01
CA LEU A 178 -7.27 8.59 -6.66
C LEU A 178 -8.74 9.02 -6.57
N GLY A 179 -9.10 10.10 -7.28
CA GLY A 179 -10.47 10.60 -7.36
C GLY A 179 -10.91 11.30 -6.08
N ASP A 180 -12.08 11.93 -6.13
CA ASP A 180 -12.66 12.53 -4.95
C ASP A 180 -12.92 11.45 -3.89
N MET A 181 -12.15 11.48 -2.82
CA MET A 181 -12.36 10.62 -1.66
C MET A 181 -13.54 11.09 -0.80
N GLY A 182 -14.24 12.15 -1.23
CA GLY A 182 -15.47 12.74 -0.71
C GLY A 182 -15.62 12.68 0.81
N ALA A 183 -16.21 13.67 1.43
CA ALA A 183 -16.85 13.48 2.72
C ALA A 183 -17.95 12.42 2.48
N GLY A 184 -17.63 11.16 2.75
CA GLY A 184 -18.55 10.05 2.46
C GLY A 184 -19.92 10.35 3.07
N ASP A 185 -20.98 10.03 2.34
CA ASP A 185 -22.28 9.94 2.95
C ASP A 185 -22.16 9.11 4.23
N PRO A 186 -22.72 9.53 5.36
CA PRO A 186 -22.68 8.73 6.58
C PRO A 186 -23.23 7.34 6.24
N LEU A 187 -22.49 6.31 6.65
CA LEU A 187 -22.95 4.92 6.51
C LEU A 187 -24.40 4.84 6.99
N PRO A 188 -25.31 4.21 6.23
CA PRO A 188 -26.65 3.93 6.74
C PRO A 188 -26.49 3.15 8.07
N PRO A 189 -27.33 3.42 9.06
CA PRO A 189 -27.26 2.71 10.33
C PRO A 189 -27.30 1.21 10.07
N SER A 190 -26.43 0.48 10.77
CA SER A 190 -26.38 -0.98 10.65
C SER A 190 -27.80 -1.55 10.75
N PRO A 191 -28.22 -2.48 9.85
CA PRO A 191 -29.52 -3.09 9.95
C PRO A 191 -29.65 -3.73 11.34
N THR A 192 -30.65 -3.36 12.09
CA THR A 192 -31.01 -4.04 13.33
C THR A 192 -31.44 -5.44 12.92
N VAL A 193 -30.60 -6.43 13.20
CA VAL A 193 -30.96 -7.83 13.01
C VAL A 193 -32.07 -8.14 14.01
N PRO A 194 -33.22 -8.67 13.56
CA PRO A 194 -34.31 -9.04 14.44
C PRO A 194 -33.94 -10.19 15.38
#